data_4e6017c11fa622663652dd008913d1c1
#
_entry.id   4e6017c11fa622663652dd008913d1c1
#
_cell.length_a   1.000
_cell.length_b   1.000
_cell.length_c   1.000
_cell.angle_alpha   90.00
_cell.angle_beta   90.00
_cell.angle_gamma   90.00
#
_symmetry.space_group_name_H-M   'P 1'
#
loop_
_entity.id
_entity.type
_entity.pdbx_description
1 polymer ?
#
loop_
_entity_poly.entity_id
_entity_poly.type
_entity_poly.pdbx_seq_one_letter_code
_entity_poly.pdbx_strand_id
1 'polypeptide(L)'
;MSETERTYDTLHMGRSSIDLYSNDIGSPFVDITSFAAYVGGSPTNISVGGRRLGLKTALLTGLGEDPVGDFILKFLQEETVETRFIRRKPGTRSSAVVLGIEPPDRFPLVYYRDNCADIALTIDDVLDSPISDSKVFQFAGTNLSREPSRSATLFAAELARQAGTKVILDIDFRPDQWHDPRAFGVVVRSALRLADVVIGTEDEINAAMLTDVSHIELTDSVSDTQVRGDVDRAIRDMLSMGPDALLQKKGRQGVCIHLVDRQGKIEQIDAPGFPVEVTNILGAGDAFAAGFLYGYVKDWGWYKAGRMGNACGAIVVTKHGCANFMPTYEEVMTFVQDYGGLE
;
A
#
# COMPACT_ATOMS: atom_id res chain seq x y z
N MET A 1 16.49 4.94 28.59
CA MET A 1 16.18 6.15 27.82
C MET A 1 14.67 6.21 27.72
N SER A 2 14.01 7.28 28.18
CA SER A 2 12.55 7.42 28.01
C SER A 2 12.24 7.39 26.51
N GLU A 3 11.36 6.50 26.08
CA GLU A 3 10.80 6.58 24.73
C GLU A 3 10.20 8.00 24.59
N THR A 4 10.78 8.79 23.71
CA THR A 4 10.24 10.09 23.36
C THR A 4 8.90 9.83 22.71
N GLU A 5 7.80 10.30 23.30
CA GLU A 5 6.46 10.12 22.76
C GLU A 5 6.39 10.76 21.37
N ARG A 6 6.20 9.93 20.32
CA ARG A 6 6.13 10.40 18.94
C ARG A 6 4.72 10.89 18.62
N THR A 7 4.63 12.01 17.91
CA THR A 7 3.35 12.67 17.61
C THR A 7 2.47 11.83 16.69
N TYR A 8 3.08 11.15 15.71
CA TYR A 8 2.35 10.34 14.72
C TYR A 8 2.57 8.84 14.95
N ASP A 9 1.50 8.08 14.80
CA ASP A 9 1.59 6.62 14.75
C ASP A 9 2.20 6.16 13.44
N THR A 10 1.76 6.76 12.31
CA THR A 10 2.27 6.42 10.98
C THR A 10 2.43 7.64 10.09
N LEU A 11 3.52 7.65 9.29
CA LEU A 11 3.71 8.51 8.14
C LEU A 11 3.70 7.65 6.88
N HIS A 12 2.85 7.99 5.92
CA HIS A 12 2.76 7.33 4.63
C HIS A 12 3.34 8.23 3.54
N MET A 13 4.11 7.67 2.60
CA MET A 13 4.69 8.43 1.49
C MET A 13 4.31 7.82 0.15
N GLY A 14 3.83 8.64 -0.77
CA GLY A 14 3.66 8.27 -2.17
C GLY A 14 2.45 8.87 -2.87
N ARG A 15 1.85 8.07 -3.77
CA ARG A 15 0.83 8.54 -4.68
C ARG A 15 -0.50 8.83 -3.98
N SER A 16 -1.12 9.95 -4.38
CA SER A 16 -2.55 10.24 -4.22
C SER A 16 -3.17 10.47 -5.58
N SER A 17 -4.35 9.95 -5.83
CA SER A 17 -5.04 10.05 -7.12
C SER A 17 -6.53 10.30 -6.97
N ILE A 18 -7.14 10.85 -8.02
CA ILE A 18 -8.56 10.66 -8.25
C ILE A 18 -8.74 9.34 -8.98
N ASP A 19 -9.60 8.48 -8.45
CA ASP A 19 -9.90 7.18 -9.03
C ASP A 19 -11.35 7.20 -9.54
N LEU A 20 -11.52 7.02 -10.86
CA LEU A 20 -12.80 7.02 -11.54
C LEU A 20 -13.26 5.58 -11.73
N TYR A 21 -14.18 5.13 -10.86
CA TYR A 21 -14.76 3.79 -10.88
C TYR A 21 -16.00 3.74 -11.74
N SER A 22 -16.07 2.77 -12.67
CA SER A 22 -17.27 2.56 -13.48
C SER A 22 -18.52 2.35 -12.62
N ASN A 23 -19.59 3.06 -12.94
CA ASN A 23 -20.93 2.78 -12.40
C ASN A 23 -21.60 1.61 -13.15
N ASP A 24 -21.12 1.28 -14.36
CA ASP A 24 -21.67 0.24 -15.23
C ASP A 24 -20.97 -1.10 -14.91
N ILE A 25 -21.31 -1.68 -13.75
CA ILE A 25 -20.69 -2.93 -13.25
C ILE A 25 -20.99 -4.09 -14.20
N GLY A 26 -19.95 -4.82 -14.61
CA GLY A 26 -20.02 -5.95 -15.54
C GLY A 26 -19.98 -5.54 -17.01
N SER A 27 -19.96 -4.24 -17.34
CA SER A 27 -19.85 -3.77 -18.72
C SER A 27 -18.39 -3.82 -19.20
N PRO A 28 -18.14 -4.21 -20.47
CA PRO A 28 -16.85 -4.04 -21.10
C PRO A 28 -16.38 -2.57 -21.02
N PHE A 29 -15.07 -2.34 -20.86
CA PHE A 29 -14.53 -0.99 -20.65
C PHE A 29 -14.97 0.02 -21.73
N VAL A 30 -15.08 -0.43 -22.99
CA VAL A 30 -15.50 0.42 -24.13
C VAL A 30 -16.98 0.85 -24.10
N ASP A 31 -17.80 0.19 -23.31
CA ASP A 31 -19.24 0.44 -23.20
C ASP A 31 -19.62 1.21 -21.93
N ILE A 32 -18.62 1.60 -21.11
CA ILE A 32 -18.85 2.38 -19.88
C ILE A 32 -19.37 3.78 -20.24
N THR A 33 -20.46 4.18 -19.60
CA THR A 33 -21.14 5.47 -19.84
C THR A 33 -20.93 6.48 -18.72
N SER A 34 -20.60 6.02 -17.50
CA SER A 34 -20.43 6.91 -16.35
C SER A 34 -19.45 6.36 -15.30
N PHE A 35 -18.87 7.28 -14.54
CA PHE A 35 -17.91 6.97 -13.48
C PHE A 35 -18.26 7.72 -12.18
N ALA A 36 -18.05 7.07 -11.05
CA ALA A 36 -17.99 7.70 -9.74
C ALA A 36 -16.55 8.09 -9.41
N ALA A 37 -16.36 9.27 -8.81
CA ALA A 37 -15.05 9.78 -8.44
C ALA A 37 -14.76 9.50 -6.95
N TYR A 38 -13.64 8.85 -6.68
CA TYR A 38 -13.13 8.56 -5.35
C TYR A 38 -11.67 9.01 -5.20
N VAL A 39 -11.15 8.96 -3.99
CA VAL A 39 -9.72 9.18 -3.74
C VAL A 39 -9.03 7.83 -3.62
N GLY A 40 -7.85 7.70 -4.26
CA GLY A 40 -7.05 6.49 -4.26
C GLY A 40 -5.55 6.75 -4.15
N GLY A 41 -4.80 5.69 -4.36
CA GLY A 41 -3.35 5.63 -4.17
C GLY A 41 -2.98 4.87 -2.90
N SER A 42 -2.12 3.83 -3.01
CA SER A 42 -1.85 2.91 -1.90
C SER A 42 -1.49 3.63 -0.58
N PRO A 43 -0.48 4.53 -0.49
CA PRO A 43 -0.18 5.22 0.75
C PRO A 43 -1.32 6.10 1.25
N THR A 44 -2.10 6.69 0.35
CA THR A 44 -3.29 7.48 0.68
C THR A 44 -4.39 6.61 1.28
N ASN A 45 -4.70 5.49 0.64
CA ASN A 45 -5.68 4.52 1.14
C ASN A 45 -5.30 4.01 2.53
N ILE A 46 -4.02 3.65 2.74
CA ILE A 46 -3.51 3.16 4.02
C ILE A 46 -3.60 4.25 5.09
N SER A 47 -3.28 5.52 4.74
CA SER A 47 -3.37 6.62 5.69
C SER A 47 -4.80 6.88 6.16
N VAL A 48 -5.77 6.86 5.24
CA VAL A 48 -7.20 7.00 5.54
C VAL A 48 -7.70 5.82 6.36
N GLY A 49 -7.35 4.58 5.95
CA GLY A 49 -7.70 3.38 6.71
C GLY A 49 -7.17 3.42 8.14
N GLY A 50 -5.88 3.76 8.32
CA GLY A 50 -5.27 3.92 9.64
C GLY A 50 -5.98 5.00 10.47
N ARG A 51 -6.36 6.12 9.86
CA ARG A 51 -7.08 7.20 10.53
C ARG A 51 -8.48 6.76 11.00
N ARG A 52 -9.22 6.06 10.16
CA ARG A 52 -10.55 5.52 10.49
C ARG A 52 -10.49 4.45 11.60
N LEU A 53 -9.38 3.72 11.69
CA LEU A 53 -9.10 2.79 12.79
C LEU A 53 -8.67 3.51 14.09
N GLY A 54 -8.37 4.82 14.05
CA GLY A 54 -8.02 5.61 15.22
C GLY A 54 -6.52 5.88 15.40
N LEU A 55 -5.68 5.62 14.39
CA LEU A 55 -4.27 6.04 14.40
C LEU A 55 -4.13 7.54 14.09
N LYS A 56 -3.06 8.15 14.57
CA LYS A 56 -2.63 9.48 14.15
C LYS A 56 -1.77 9.33 12.89
N THR A 57 -2.35 9.54 11.72
CA THR A 57 -1.69 9.36 10.44
C THR A 57 -1.31 10.68 9.79
N ALA A 58 -0.14 10.72 9.15
CA ALA A 58 0.32 11.80 8.30
C ALA A 58 0.60 11.27 6.89
N LEU A 59 0.45 12.13 5.87
CA LEU A 59 0.68 11.76 4.48
C LEU A 59 1.66 12.75 3.83
N LEU A 60 2.75 12.23 3.27
CA LEU A 60 3.70 12.93 2.40
C LEU A 60 3.40 12.55 0.96
N THR A 61 2.76 13.44 0.21
CA THR A 61 2.44 13.27 -1.20
C THR A 61 2.57 14.60 -1.94
N GLY A 62 2.62 14.54 -3.27
CA GLY A 62 2.55 15.68 -4.15
C GLY A 62 1.19 15.77 -4.83
N LEU A 63 0.61 16.96 -4.88
CA LEU A 63 -0.59 17.29 -5.65
C LEU A 63 -0.30 18.43 -6.62
N GLY A 64 -0.86 18.36 -7.82
CA GLY A 64 -0.81 19.47 -8.78
C GLY A 64 -1.59 20.67 -8.29
N GLU A 65 -1.30 21.85 -8.85
CA GLU A 65 -2.11 23.06 -8.66
C GLU A 65 -3.31 23.01 -9.61
N ASP A 66 -4.18 22.00 -9.41
CA ASP A 66 -5.33 21.69 -10.27
C ASP A 66 -6.56 21.29 -9.44
N PRO A 67 -7.77 21.32 -10.02
CA PRO A 67 -9.00 20.95 -9.32
C PRO A 67 -9.03 19.51 -8.80
N VAL A 68 -8.26 18.59 -9.42
CA VAL A 68 -8.14 17.21 -8.95
C VAL A 68 -7.36 17.17 -7.61
N GLY A 69 -6.27 17.96 -7.53
CA GLY A 69 -5.53 18.12 -6.28
C GLY A 69 -6.38 18.73 -5.16
N ASP A 70 -7.26 19.69 -5.50
CA ASP A 70 -8.17 20.30 -4.52
C ASP A 70 -9.23 19.27 -4.04
N PHE A 71 -9.75 18.43 -4.95
CA PHE A 71 -10.67 17.35 -4.62
C PHE A 71 -10.04 16.35 -3.64
N ILE A 72 -8.81 15.91 -3.92
CA ILE A 72 -8.07 14.97 -3.06
C ILE A 72 -7.80 15.60 -1.70
N LEU A 73 -7.28 16.85 -1.67
CA LEU A 73 -6.94 17.53 -0.42
C LEU A 73 -8.17 17.73 0.48
N LYS A 74 -9.30 18.15 -0.10
CA LYS A 74 -10.56 18.31 0.64
C LYS A 74 -10.98 17.00 1.31
N PHE A 75 -10.99 15.88 0.57
CA PHE A 75 -11.34 14.57 1.11
C PHE A 75 -10.42 14.18 2.27
N LEU A 76 -9.10 14.33 2.13
CA LEU A 76 -8.13 13.99 3.18
C LEU A 76 -8.31 14.84 4.44
N GLN A 77 -8.68 16.12 4.29
CA GLN A 77 -9.01 16.99 5.41
C GLN A 77 -10.30 16.56 6.13
N GLU A 78 -11.33 16.16 5.39
CA GLU A 78 -12.58 15.61 5.94
C GLU A 78 -12.32 14.29 6.69
N GLU A 79 -11.41 13.44 6.19
CA GLU A 79 -10.95 12.21 6.88
C GLU A 79 -9.98 12.49 8.04
N THR A 80 -9.65 13.75 8.29
CA THR A 80 -8.74 14.17 9.37
C THR A 80 -7.34 13.55 9.32
N VAL A 81 -6.86 13.18 8.13
CA VAL A 81 -5.47 12.86 7.86
C VAL A 81 -4.63 14.13 8.01
N GLU A 82 -3.43 14.04 8.59
CA GLU A 82 -2.53 15.19 8.66
C GLU A 82 -2.02 15.56 7.28
N THR A 83 -2.45 16.72 6.78
CA THR A 83 -2.20 17.17 5.39
C THR A 83 -1.12 18.24 5.26
N ARG A 84 -0.49 18.71 6.35
CA ARG A 84 0.56 19.77 6.31
C ARG A 84 1.77 19.40 5.46
N PHE A 85 2.00 18.10 5.24
CA PHE A 85 3.14 17.58 4.50
C PHE A 85 2.78 17.25 3.04
N ILE A 86 1.56 17.56 2.60
CA ILE A 86 1.16 17.45 1.21
C ILE A 86 1.72 18.65 0.44
N ARG A 87 2.50 18.38 -0.61
CA ARG A 87 3.17 19.41 -1.40
C ARG A 87 2.38 19.73 -2.66
N ARG A 88 2.10 21.02 -2.87
CA ARG A 88 1.60 21.51 -4.18
C ARG A 88 2.81 21.69 -5.11
N LYS A 89 2.79 21.02 -6.27
CA LYS A 89 3.91 20.98 -7.21
C LYS A 89 3.55 21.73 -8.49
N PRO A 90 4.01 23.00 -8.64
CA PRO A 90 3.73 23.80 -9.83
C PRO A 90 4.19 23.11 -11.12
N GLY A 91 3.41 23.24 -12.19
CA GLY A 91 3.75 22.68 -13.50
C GLY A 91 3.55 21.15 -13.62
N THR A 92 3.11 20.49 -12.57
CA THR A 92 2.74 19.07 -12.58
C THR A 92 1.23 18.89 -12.52
N ARG A 93 0.75 17.64 -12.65
CA ARG A 93 -0.66 17.28 -12.51
C ARG A 93 -0.90 16.36 -11.34
N SER A 94 -2.10 16.41 -10.77
CA SER A 94 -2.55 15.36 -9.86
C SER A 94 -2.81 14.07 -10.63
N SER A 95 -2.47 12.94 -10.04
CA SER A 95 -2.61 11.61 -10.65
C SER A 95 -4.09 11.20 -10.76
N ALA A 96 -4.42 10.45 -11.81
CA ALA A 96 -5.75 9.89 -12.01
C ALA A 96 -5.68 8.41 -12.41
N VAL A 97 -6.71 7.65 -12.07
CA VAL A 97 -6.89 6.26 -12.50
C VAL A 97 -8.32 6.10 -13.01
N VAL A 98 -8.50 5.39 -14.11
CA VAL A 98 -9.81 5.03 -14.65
C VAL A 98 -9.96 3.53 -14.59
N LEU A 99 -11.08 3.04 -14.01
CA LEU A 99 -11.27 1.65 -13.67
C LEU A 99 -12.59 1.12 -14.21
N GLY A 100 -12.53 -0.04 -14.89
CA GLY A 100 -13.67 -0.89 -15.18
C GLY A 100 -13.88 -1.89 -14.04
N ILE A 101 -15.13 -2.30 -13.85
CA ILE A 101 -15.51 -3.26 -12.79
C ILE A 101 -16.25 -4.41 -13.46
N GLU A 102 -15.55 -5.48 -13.75
CA GLU A 102 -16.08 -6.69 -14.42
C GLU A 102 -15.88 -7.91 -13.49
N PRO A 103 -16.71 -8.06 -12.43
CA PRO A 103 -16.61 -9.19 -11.52
C PRO A 103 -16.78 -10.55 -12.23
N PRO A 104 -16.22 -11.67 -11.73
CA PRO A 104 -15.59 -11.77 -10.39
C PRO A 104 -14.10 -11.43 -10.35
N ASP A 105 -13.38 -11.39 -11.47
CA ASP A 105 -11.92 -11.44 -11.53
C ASP A 105 -11.29 -10.45 -12.51
N ARG A 106 -12.07 -9.64 -13.21
CA ARG A 106 -11.58 -8.69 -14.20
C ARG A 106 -11.84 -7.25 -13.76
N PHE A 107 -10.76 -6.49 -13.55
CA PHE A 107 -10.81 -5.10 -13.09
C PHE A 107 -9.83 -4.25 -13.93
N PRO A 108 -10.14 -4.01 -15.23
CA PRO A 108 -9.25 -3.25 -16.09
C PRO A 108 -9.08 -1.82 -15.58
N LEU A 109 -7.81 -1.37 -15.52
CA LEU A 109 -7.50 -0.04 -15.04
C LEU A 109 -6.41 0.63 -15.89
N VAL A 110 -6.46 1.95 -15.98
CA VAL A 110 -5.48 2.78 -16.69
C VAL A 110 -4.99 3.88 -15.77
N TYR A 111 -3.67 3.95 -15.59
CA TYR A 111 -3.01 5.02 -14.83
C TYR A 111 -2.68 6.22 -15.72
N TYR A 112 -3.15 7.39 -15.32
CA TYR A 112 -2.72 8.67 -15.88
C TYR A 112 -1.72 9.31 -14.91
N ARG A 113 -0.45 8.87 -14.99
CA ARG A 113 0.61 9.25 -14.03
C ARG A 113 1.83 9.90 -14.68
N ASP A 114 1.72 10.36 -15.94
CA ASP A 114 2.81 11.08 -16.58
C ASP A 114 2.88 12.53 -16.09
N ASN A 115 4.09 12.99 -15.72
CA ASN A 115 4.33 14.32 -15.15
C ASN A 115 3.45 14.63 -13.92
N CYS A 116 3.21 13.64 -13.07
CA CYS A 116 2.39 13.83 -11.87
C CYS A 116 3.20 14.32 -10.67
N ALA A 117 2.51 15.02 -9.79
CA ALA A 117 3.08 15.70 -8.64
C ALA A 117 3.71 14.75 -7.61
N ASP A 118 3.16 13.55 -7.46
CA ASP A 118 3.70 12.53 -6.55
C ASP A 118 5.07 12.00 -7.00
N ILE A 119 5.33 11.98 -8.31
CA ILE A 119 6.65 11.65 -8.88
C ILE A 119 7.67 12.77 -8.64
N ALA A 120 7.20 14.01 -8.50
CA ALA A 120 8.03 15.20 -8.30
C ALA A 120 8.41 15.45 -6.82
N LEU A 121 8.17 14.49 -5.93
CA LEU A 121 8.64 14.56 -4.54
C LEU A 121 10.17 14.54 -4.49
N THR A 122 10.76 15.43 -3.68
CA THR A 122 12.19 15.63 -3.56
C THR A 122 12.70 15.29 -2.16
N ILE A 123 14.03 15.26 -2.00
CA ILE A 123 14.67 15.11 -0.69
C ILE A 123 14.31 16.27 0.26
N ASP A 124 14.15 17.49 -0.26
CA ASP A 124 13.74 18.63 0.56
C ASP A 124 12.33 18.46 1.12
N ASP A 125 11.39 17.87 0.34
CA ASP A 125 10.06 17.54 0.86
C ASP A 125 10.12 16.52 2.00
N VAL A 126 11.06 15.57 1.92
CA VAL A 126 11.31 14.57 2.96
C VAL A 126 11.86 15.20 4.24
N LEU A 127 12.83 16.12 4.11
CA LEU A 127 13.43 16.82 5.26
C LEU A 127 12.40 17.65 6.03
N ASP A 128 11.38 18.16 5.36
CA ASP A 128 10.28 18.90 5.98
C ASP A 128 9.16 18.00 6.56
N SER A 129 9.31 16.68 6.46
CA SER A 129 8.29 15.71 6.90
C SER A 129 8.53 15.20 8.33
N PRO A 130 7.52 14.65 9.02
CA PRO A 130 7.64 14.22 10.41
C PRO A 130 8.18 12.80 10.56
N ILE A 131 9.16 12.37 9.75
CA ILE A 131 9.69 11.01 9.78
C ILE A 131 10.21 10.65 11.18
N SER A 132 11.03 11.49 11.78
CA SER A 132 11.61 11.24 13.11
C SER A 132 10.60 11.35 14.26
N ASP A 133 9.42 11.93 14.00
CA ASP A 133 8.31 12.08 14.96
C ASP A 133 7.17 11.08 14.70
N SER A 134 7.43 10.06 13.87
CA SER A 134 6.50 8.98 13.52
C SER A 134 7.02 7.64 14.04
N LYS A 135 6.12 6.76 14.55
CA LYS A 135 6.49 5.40 14.99
C LYS A 135 6.82 4.51 13.78
N VAL A 136 6.05 4.66 12.70
CA VAL A 136 6.19 3.91 11.46
C VAL A 136 6.25 4.85 10.27
N PHE A 137 7.18 4.60 9.36
CA PHE A 137 7.23 5.15 8.00
C PHE A 137 6.86 4.04 7.00
N GLN A 138 5.81 4.26 6.21
CA GLN A 138 5.36 3.31 5.19
C GLN A 138 5.44 3.94 3.80
N PHE A 139 5.92 3.18 2.84
CA PHE A 139 5.91 3.54 1.42
C PHE A 139 5.61 2.34 0.53
N ALA A 140 5.20 2.62 -0.72
CA ALA A 140 4.91 1.60 -1.72
C ALA A 140 5.98 1.53 -2.81
N GLY A 141 6.15 0.35 -3.42
CA GLY A 141 7.10 0.15 -4.52
C GLY A 141 6.84 1.04 -5.73
N THR A 142 5.60 1.47 -5.94
CA THR A 142 5.25 2.44 -7.00
C THR A 142 5.93 3.81 -6.84
N ASN A 143 6.35 4.18 -5.62
CA ASN A 143 7.12 5.41 -5.37
C ASN A 143 8.53 5.33 -5.96
N LEU A 144 9.03 4.12 -6.13
CA LEU A 144 10.40 3.86 -6.60
C LEU A 144 10.50 3.85 -8.13
N SER A 145 9.38 4.04 -8.85
CA SER A 145 9.35 3.86 -10.31
C SER A 145 10.12 4.95 -11.08
N ARG A 146 10.13 6.19 -10.59
CA ARG A 146 10.72 7.34 -11.31
C ARG A 146 11.42 8.31 -10.37
N GLU A 147 12.43 9.03 -10.88
CA GLU A 147 13.06 10.17 -10.22
C GLU A 147 12.17 11.44 -10.35
N PRO A 148 12.26 12.36 -9.36
CA PRO A 148 13.09 12.35 -8.14
C PRO A 148 12.46 11.56 -6.97
N SER A 149 11.19 11.11 -7.06
CA SER A 149 10.49 10.40 -5.99
C SER A 149 11.24 9.15 -5.50
N ARG A 150 11.91 8.40 -6.40
CA ARG A 150 12.74 7.25 -6.02
C ARG A 150 13.81 7.61 -5.02
N SER A 151 14.67 8.57 -5.38
CA SER A 151 15.75 9.01 -4.49
C SER A 151 15.22 9.59 -3.19
N ALA A 152 14.13 10.37 -3.25
CA ALA A 152 13.47 10.93 -2.08
C ALA A 152 12.94 9.82 -1.15
N THR A 153 12.30 8.78 -1.70
CA THR A 153 11.75 7.66 -0.92
C THR A 153 12.85 6.83 -0.25
N LEU A 154 13.94 6.53 -0.97
CA LEU A 154 15.07 5.81 -0.38
C LEU A 154 15.74 6.63 0.73
N PHE A 155 15.93 7.93 0.50
CA PHE A 155 16.44 8.85 1.53
C PHE A 155 15.52 8.92 2.75
N ALA A 156 14.20 8.94 2.54
CA ALA A 156 13.22 8.91 3.63
C ALA A 156 13.35 7.63 4.48
N ALA A 157 13.53 6.48 3.84
CA ALA A 157 13.74 5.21 4.54
C ALA A 157 15.06 5.20 5.33
N GLU A 158 16.14 5.77 4.78
CA GLU A 158 17.42 5.92 5.52
C GLU A 158 17.25 6.82 6.73
N LEU A 159 16.58 7.97 6.58
CA LEU A 159 16.32 8.91 7.67
C LEU A 159 15.44 8.28 8.75
N ALA A 160 14.39 7.52 8.36
CA ALA A 160 13.54 6.78 9.28
C ALA A 160 14.35 5.81 10.14
N ARG A 161 15.21 5.00 9.54
CA ARG A 161 16.09 4.07 10.28
C ARG A 161 17.04 4.79 11.24
N GLN A 162 17.65 5.89 10.81
CA GLN A 162 18.53 6.70 11.67
C GLN A 162 17.77 7.26 12.87
N ALA A 163 16.50 7.62 12.71
CA ALA A 163 15.63 8.11 13.77
C ALA A 163 15.03 6.99 14.64
N GLY A 164 15.25 5.71 14.31
CA GLY A 164 14.60 4.58 14.96
C GLY A 164 13.10 4.46 14.65
N THR A 165 12.64 5.07 13.57
CA THR A 165 11.31 4.89 13.00
C THR A 165 11.27 3.58 12.24
N LYS A 166 10.25 2.74 12.48
CA LYS A 166 10.09 1.47 11.77
C LYS A 166 9.71 1.70 10.32
N VAL A 167 10.37 1.00 9.41
CA VAL A 167 10.16 1.14 7.96
C VAL A 167 9.37 -0.04 7.42
N ILE A 168 8.24 0.25 6.77
CA ILE A 168 7.38 -0.78 6.14
C ILE A 168 7.27 -0.51 4.64
N LEU A 169 7.61 -1.52 3.85
CA LEU A 169 7.50 -1.53 2.40
C LEU A 169 6.30 -2.38 1.98
N ASP A 170 5.30 -1.78 1.32
CA ASP A 170 4.34 -2.53 0.49
C ASP A 170 4.92 -2.66 -0.92
N ILE A 171 5.08 -3.88 -1.40
CA ILE A 171 5.76 -4.15 -2.68
C ILE A 171 5.05 -3.46 -3.85
N ASP A 172 3.72 -3.53 -3.91
CA ASP A 172 2.84 -2.83 -4.88
C ASP A 172 3.43 -2.79 -6.31
N PHE A 173 3.61 -3.96 -6.91
CA PHE A 173 4.16 -4.09 -8.27
C PHE A 173 3.11 -3.68 -9.31
N ARG A 174 3.47 -2.71 -10.18
CA ARG A 174 2.68 -2.26 -11.32
C ARG A 174 3.59 -2.19 -12.56
N PRO A 175 3.57 -3.21 -13.44
CA PRO A 175 4.54 -3.34 -14.52
C PRO A 175 4.53 -2.18 -15.50
N ASP A 176 3.36 -1.58 -15.78
CA ASP A 176 3.19 -0.43 -16.68
C ASP A 176 3.88 0.87 -16.20
N GLN A 177 4.26 0.92 -14.93
CA GLN A 177 4.95 2.08 -14.36
C GLN A 177 6.47 2.01 -14.47
N TRP A 178 7.00 0.93 -15.03
CA TRP A 178 8.43 0.69 -15.19
C TRP A 178 8.79 0.57 -16.68
N HIS A 179 9.90 1.19 -17.05
CA HIS A 179 10.43 1.05 -18.42
C HIS A 179 10.87 -0.40 -18.74
N ASP A 180 11.23 -1.15 -17.72
CA ASP A 180 11.55 -2.57 -17.73
C ASP A 180 11.10 -3.18 -16.39
N PRO A 181 10.25 -4.20 -16.37
CA PRO A 181 9.80 -4.84 -15.14
C PRO A 181 10.92 -5.35 -14.23
N ARG A 182 12.07 -5.74 -14.80
CA ARG A 182 13.25 -6.16 -14.03
C ARG A 182 13.88 -5.00 -13.24
N ALA A 183 13.72 -3.75 -13.72
CA ALA A 183 14.18 -2.58 -12.99
C ALA A 183 13.43 -2.41 -11.66
N PHE A 184 12.16 -2.81 -11.58
CA PHE A 184 11.43 -2.90 -10.32
C PHE A 184 12.18 -3.76 -9.29
N GLY A 185 12.48 -5.01 -9.65
CA GLY A 185 13.20 -5.93 -8.77
C GLY A 185 14.55 -5.37 -8.30
N VAL A 186 15.33 -4.76 -9.21
CA VAL A 186 16.62 -4.13 -8.86
C VAL A 186 16.44 -3.06 -7.78
N VAL A 187 15.46 -2.17 -7.94
CA VAL A 187 15.25 -1.05 -7.02
C VAL A 187 14.62 -1.51 -5.71
N VAL A 188 13.64 -2.41 -5.75
CA VAL A 188 13.03 -2.98 -4.53
C VAL A 188 14.08 -3.71 -3.69
N ARG A 189 14.92 -4.56 -4.29
CA ARG A 189 16.01 -5.23 -3.56
C ARG A 189 16.98 -4.23 -2.91
N SER A 190 17.21 -3.07 -3.51
CA SER A 190 18.03 -2.03 -2.86
C SER A 190 17.31 -1.38 -1.66
N ALA A 191 15.98 -1.35 -1.66
CA ALA A 191 15.17 -0.82 -0.56
C ALA A 191 15.00 -1.83 0.59
N LEU A 192 15.08 -3.15 0.35
CA LEU A 192 14.88 -4.17 1.38
C LEU A 192 15.80 -4.00 2.59
N ARG A 193 17.06 -3.60 2.39
CA ARG A 193 18.02 -3.32 3.48
C ARG A 193 17.58 -2.19 4.41
N LEU A 194 16.63 -1.37 3.99
CA LEU A 194 16.08 -0.26 4.74
C LEU A 194 14.74 -0.59 5.40
N ALA A 195 14.07 -1.66 4.96
CA ALA A 195 12.78 -2.07 5.49
C ALA A 195 12.93 -2.98 6.72
N ASP A 196 12.10 -2.78 7.72
CA ASP A 196 11.91 -3.72 8.85
C ASP A 196 10.85 -4.77 8.49
N VAL A 197 9.79 -4.37 7.78
CA VAL A 197 8.68 -5.24 7.38
C VAL A 197 8.39 -5.04 5.91
N VAL A 198 8.12 -6.14 5.20
CA VAL A 198 7.70 -6.14 3.80
C VAL A 198 6.33 -6.79 3.67
N ILE A 199 5.44 -6.20 2.86
CA ILE A 199 4.10 -6.72 2.59
C ILE A 199 3.97 -6.94 1.08
N GLY A 200 3.48 -8.11 0.66
CA GLY A 200 3.25 -8.38 -0.77
C GLY A 200 2.41 -9.62 -1.02
N THR A 201 1.88 -9.73 -2.23
CA THR A 201 1.30 -10.97 -2.78
C THR A 201 2.41 -11.88 -3.32
N GLU A 202 2.07 -13.12 -3.69
CA GLU A 202 3.03 -14.03 -4.33
C GLU A 202 3.62 -13.43 -5.62
N ASP A 203 2.78 -12.84 -6.47
CA ASP A 203 3.23 -12.22 -7.72
C ASP A 203 4.16 -11.02 -7.47
N GLU A 204 3.86 -10.20 -6.47
CA GLU A 204 4.68 -9.06 -6.07
C GLU A 204 6.04 -9.52 -5.50
N ILE A 205 6.05 -10.58 -4.70
CA ILE A 205 7.27 -11.18 -4.13
C ILE A 205 8.15 -11.74 -5.26
N ASN A 206 7.55 -12.49 -6.20
CA ASN A 206 8.26 -13.01 -7.36
C ASN A 206 8.78 -11.87 -8.25
N ALA A 207 8.00 -10.80 -8.45
CA ALA A 207 8.42 -9.62 -9.20
C ALA A 207 9.63 -8.91 -8.56
N ALA A 208 9.69 -8.83 -7.23
CA ALA A 208 10.84 -8.27 -6.52
C ALA A 208 12.15 -9.04 -6.79
N MET A 209 12.04 -10.34 -7.11
CA MET A 209 13.18 -11.21 -7.42
C MET A 209 13.34 -11.50 -8.92
N LEU A 210 12.54 -10.85 -9.79
CA LEU A 210 12.50 -11.09 -11.22
C LEU A 210 13.84 -10.79 -11.89
N THR A 211 14.31 -11.75 -12.71
CA THR A 211 15.51 -11.62 -13.56
C THR A 211 15.22 -11.89 -15.04
N ASP A 212 14.15 -12.61 -15.33
CA ASP A 212 13.73 -12.98 -16.69
C ASP A 212 12.28 -12.56 -16.95
N VAL A 213 12.06 -11.68 -17.94
CA VAL A 213 10.74 -11.16 -18.30
C VAL A 213 9.78 -12.23 -18.84
N SER A 214 10.28 -13.39 -19.29
CA SER A 214 9.43 -14.50 -19.72
C SER A 214 8.60 -15.11 -18.59
N HIS A 215 8.90 -14.77 -17.33
CA HIS A 215 8.12 -15.18 -16.18
C HIS A 215 6.89 -14.29 -15.92
N ILE A 216 6.74 -13.19 -16.66
CA ILE A 216 5.59 -12.29 -16.53
C ILE A 216 4.51 -12.70 -17.52
N GLU A 217 3.32 -12.96 -17.02
CA GLU A 217 2.11 -13.12 -17.81
C GLU A 217 1.21 -11.91 -17.55
N LEU A 218 1.08 -11.03 -18.56
CA LEU A 218 0.13 -9.94 -18.53
C LEU A 218 -1.27 -10.52 -18.66
N THR A 219 -2.13 -10.24 -17.70
CA THR A 219 -3.55 -10.53 -17.79
C THR A 219 -4.27 -9.43 -18.58
N ASP A 220 -5.58 -9.45 -18.63
CA ASP A 220 -6.41 -8.51 -19.42
C ASP A 220 -6.23 -7.02 -19.06
N SER A 221 -5.57 -6.71 -17.96
CA SER A 221 -5.23 -5.35 -17.54
C SER A 221 -3.71 -5.17 -17.47
N VAL A 222 -3.22 -4.06 -17.98
CA VAL A 222 -1.79 -3.72 -18.02
C VAL A 222 -1.15 -3.69 -16.62
N SER A 223 -1.96 -3.54 -15.58
CA SER A 223 -1.51 -3.44 -14.19
C SER A 223 -1.75 -4.69 -13.36
N ASP A 224 -2.48 -5.67 -13.90
CA ASP A 224 -2.71 -6.97 -13.27
C ASP A 224 -1.86 -8.03 -13.96
N THR A 225 -0.99 -8.67 -13.21
CA THR A 225 0.09 -9.51 -13.76
C THR A 225 0.28 -10.70 -12.87
N GLN A 226 0.43 -11.88 -13.48
CA GLN A 226 0.96 -13.05 -12.82
C GLN A 226 2.48 -13.11 -13.04
N VAL A 227 3.23 -13.34 -11.99
CA VAL A 227 4.69 -13.48 -12.05
C VAL A 227 5.09 -14.85 -11.53
N ARG A 228 5.47 -15.73 -12.44
CA ARG A 228 5.92 -17.09 -12.10
C ARG A 228 7.26 -17.05 -11.39
N GLY A 229 7.40 -17.83 -10.32
CA GLY A 229 8.65 -17.94 -9.56
C GLY A 229 8.59 -19.00 -8.47
N ASP A 230 9.69 -19.18 -7.77
CA ASP A 230 9.78 -19.95 -6.54
C ASP A 230 9.59 -18.97 -5.36
N VAL A 231 8.34 -18.79 -4.93
CA VAL A 231 7.99 -17.82 -3.89
C VAL A 231 8.69 -18.12 -2.56
N ASP A 232 8.85 -19.38 -2.20
CA ASP A 232 9.55 -19.76 -0.96
C ASP A 232 11.02 -19.37 -1.00
N ARG A 233 11.66 -19.54 -2.15
CA ARG A 233 13.03 -19.06 -2.37
C ARG A 233 13.08 -17.54 -2.35
N ALA A 234 12.17 -16.87 -3.05
CA ALA A 234 12.10 -15.42 -3.09
C ALA A 234 11.95 -14.81 -1.70
N ILE A 235 11.08 -15.39 -0.84
CA ILE A 235 10.90 -14.98 0.55
C ILE A 235 12.21 -15.11 1.34
N ARG A 236 12.89 -16.27 1.26
CA ARG A 236 14.18 -16.48 1.95
C ARG A 236 15.23 -15.47 1.49
N ASP A 237 15.33 -15.27 0.18
CA ASP A 237 16.31 -14.35 -0.40
C ASP A 237 16.02 -12.90 0.04
N MET A 238 14.75 -12.46 0.02
CA MET A 238 14.35 -11.12 0.45
C MET A 238 14.62 -10.89 1.95
N LEU A 239 14.27 -11.84 2.81
CA LEU A 239 14.52 -11.74 4.26
C LEU A 239 16.03 -11.70 4.56
N SER A 240 16.86 -12.39 3.76
CA SER A 240 18.31 -12.34 3.91
C SER A 240 18.92 -10.96 3.57
N MET A 241 18.17 -10.08 2.90
CA MET A 241 18.62 -8.74 2.49
C MET A 241 18.35 -7.66 3.56
N GLY A 242 17.63 -7.98 4.66
CA GLY A 242 17.51 -7.03 5.77
C GLY A 242 16.20 -7.02 6.56
N PRO A 243 15.03 -7.29 5.98
CA PRO A 243 13.78 -7.24 6.73
C PRO A 243 13.71 -8.27 7.86
N ASP A 244 13.11 -7.88 9.00
CA ASP A 244 12.83 -8.78 10.12
C ASP A 244 11.59 -9.65 9.83
N ALA A 245 10.69 -9.16 8.97
CA ALA A 245 9.43 -9.83 8.64
C ALA A 245 8.99 -9.61 7.18
N LEU A 246 8.35 -10.65 6.60
CA LEU A 246 7.65 -10.56 5.32
C LEU A 246 6.24 -11.14 5.48
N LEU A 247 5.24 -10.35 5.08
CA LEU A 247 3.82 -10.67 5.09
C LEU A 247 3.39 -11.05 3.69
N GLN A 248 3.19 -12.34 3.45
CA GLN A 248 2.66 -12.86 2.19
C GLN A 248 1.14 -12.83 2.20
N LYS A 249 0.53 -11.90 1.49
CA LYS A 249 -0.92 -11.82 1.28
C LYS A 249 -1.37 -13.00 0.39
N LYS A 250 -2.36 -13.80 0.83
CA LYS A 250 -2.85 -15.02 0.15
C LYS A 250 -4.34 -14.92 -0.21
N GLY A 251 -4.82 -13.70 -0.47
CA GLY A 251 -6.20 -13.42 -0.80
C GLY A 251 -7.17 -13.94 0.28
N ARG A 252 -8.18 -14.71 -0.10
CA ARG A 252 -9.18 -15.25 0.85
C ARG A 252 -8.61 -16.22 1.90
N GLN A 253 -7.40 -16.73 1.70
CA GLN A 253 -6.72 -17.57 2.70
C GLN A 253 -6.15 -16.74 3.85
N GLY A 254 -6.02 -15.41 3.68
CA GLY A 254 -5.47 -14.50 4.67
C GLY A 254 -4.00 -14.15 4.42
N VAL A 255 -3.17 -14.19 5.46
CA VAL A 255 -1.75 -13.83 5.38
C VAL A 255 -0.88 -14.89 6.07
N CYS A 256 0.25 -15.23 5.45
CA CYS A 256 1.35 -15.95 6.08
C CYS A 256 2.46 -14.95 6.43
N ILE A 257 2.85 -14.89 7.68
CA ILE A 257 3.86 -13.97 8.22
C ILE A 257 5.13 -14.76 8.44
N HIS A 258 6.20 -14.39 7.73
CA HIS A 258 7.51 -15.01 7.82
C HIS A 258 8.41 -14.11 8.68
N LEU A 259 8.89 -14.60 9.81
CA LEU A 259 9.70 -13.87 10.78
C LEU A 259 11.10 -14.43 10.83
N VAL A 260 12.11 -13.57 10.85
CA VAL A 260 13.50 -13.98 11.05
C VAL A 260 13.85 -13.88 12.54
N ASP A 261 14.23 -15.00 13.15
CA ASP A 261 14.72 -15.02 14.52
C ASP A 261 16.18 -14.53 14.60
N ARG A 262 16.68 -14.36 15.84
CA ARG A 262 18.07 -13.91 16.09
C ARG A 262 19.16 -14.86 15.55
N GLN A 263 18.79 -16.08 15.18
CA GLN A 263 19.68 -17.11 14.64
C GLN A 263 19.60 -17.18 13.12
N GLY A 264 18.72 -16.35 12.49
CA GLY A 264 18.48 -16.33 11.04
C GLY A 264 17.52 -17.43 10.57
N LYS A 265 16.83 -18.12 11.50
CA LYS A 265 15.79 -19.09 11.16
C LYS A 265 14.50 -18.37 10.86
N ILE A 266 13.79 -18.82 9.84
CA ILE A 266 12.48 -18.28 9.46
C ILE A 266 11.40 -19.10 10.16
N GLU A 267 10.56 -18.41 10.93
CA GLU A 267 9.33 -18.94 11.54
C GLU A 267 8.13 -18.41 10.76
N GLN A 268 7.05 -19.20 10.71
CA GLN A 268 5.83 -18.85 10.00
C GLN A 268 4.66 -18.77 10.96
N ILE A 269 3.82 -17.74 10.76
CA ILE A 269 2.55 -17.56 11.46
C ILE A 269 1.47 -17.42 10.40
N ASP A 270 0.56 -18.38 10.31
CA ASP A 270 -0.59 -18.29 9.43
C ASP A 270 -1.75 -17.61 10.17
N ALA A 271 -2.19 -16.45 9.67
CA ALA A 271 -3.38 -15.75 10.13
C ALA A 271 -4.47 -15.91 9.06
N PRO A 272 -5.52 -16.71 9.31
CA PRO A 272 -6.54 -17.03 8.30
C PRO A 272 -7.36 -15.79 7.91
N GLY A 273 -7.88 -15.78 6.68
CA GLY A 273 -8.80 -14.76 6.18
C GLY A 273 -10.22 -14.92 6.76
N PHE A 274 -11.13 -14.09 6.23
CA PHE A 274 -12.55 -14.13 6.55
C PHE A 274 -13.34 -14.46 5.27
N PRO A 275 -14.26 -15.43 5.31
CA PRO A 275 -15.07 -15.79 4.15
C PRO A 275 -16.12 -14.71 3.88
N VAL A 276 -16.02 -14.04 2.74
CA VAL A 276 -16.96 -13.00 2.28
C VAL A 276 -17.25 -13.16 0.79
N GLU A 277 -18.37 -12.63 0.35
CA GLU A 277 -18.67 -12.47 -1.07
C GLU A 277 -17.92 -11.24 -1.61
N VAL A 278 -17.16 -11.43 -2.68
CA VAL A 278 -16.31 -10.38 -3.27
C VAL A 278 -17.09 -9.62 -4.33
N THR A 279 -17.21 -8.31 -4.14
CA THR A 279 -17.77 -7.38 -5.14
C THR A 279 -16.65 -6.72 -5.96
N ASN A 280 -15.55 -6.31 -5.29
CA ASN A 280 -14.44 -5.63 -5.92
C ASN A 280 -13.16 -5.86 -5.10
N ILE A 281 -12.07 -6.29 -5.74
CA ILE A 281 -10.80 -6.59 -5.06
C ILE A 281 -9.90 -5.37 -4.84
N LEU A 282 -10.22 -4.24 -5.50
CA LEU A 282 -9.38 -3.04 -5.46
C LEU A 282 -9.37 -2.43 -4.06
N GLY A 283 -8.18 -2.09 -3.57
CA GLY A 283 -7.98 -1.54 -2.23
C GLY A 283 -7.91 -2.57 -1.10
N ALA A 284 -8.13 -3.86 -1.38
CA ALA A 284 -8.04 -4.92 -0.36
C ALA A 284 -6.65 -4.99 0.30
N GLY A 285 -5.58 -4.87 -0.50
CA GLY A 285 -4.20 -4.84 -0.02
C GLY A 285 -3.93 -3.64 0.89
N ASP A 286 -4.43 -2.48 0.51
CA ASP A 286 -4.28 -1.25 1.30
C ASP A 286 -5.05 -1.32 2.61
N ALA A 287 -6.27 -1.87 2.58
CA ALA A 287 -7.07 -2.10 3.78
C ALA A 287 -6.40 -3.11 4.72
N PHE A 288 -5.85 -4.19 4.15
CA PHE A 288 -5.02 -5.13 4.92
C PHE A 288 -3.85 -4.41 5.60
N ALA A 289 -3.08 -3.60 4.84
CA ALA A 289 -1.95 -2.88 5.38
C ALA A 289 -2.35 -1.90 6.50
N ALA A 290 -3.46 -1.16 6.34
CA ALA A 290 -3.98 -0.26 7.37
C ALA A 290 -4.37 -1.01 8.66
N GLY A 291 -5.07 -2.14 8.54
CA GLY A 291 -5.45 -2.99 9.68
C GLY A 291 -4.25 -3.63 10.37
N PHE A 292 -3.30 -4.15 9.58
CA PHE A 292 -2.04 -4.70 10.11
C PHE A 292 -1.26 -3.62 10.87
N LEU A 293 -1.08 -2.43 10.29
CA LEU A 293 -0.39 -1.31 10.92
C LEU A 293 -1.05 -0.89 12.23
N TYR A 294 -2.38 -0.91 12.30
CA TYR A 294 -3.08 -0.65 13.55
C TYR A 294 -2.65 -1.62 14.65
N GLY A 295 -2.73 -2.92 14.40
CA GLY A 295 -2.32 -3.95 15.38
C GLY A 295 -0.83 -3.88 15.70
N TYR A 296 0.02 -3.62 14.69
CA TYR A 296 1.47 -3.50 14.84
C TYR A 296 1.85 -2.32 15.75
N VAL A 297 1.27 -1.13 15.52
CA VAL A 297 1.51 0.08 16.35
C VAL A 297 0.99 -0.09 17.78
N LYS A 298 -0.07 -0.90 17.95
CA LYS A 298 -0.66 -1.21 19.27
C LYS A 298 -0.01 -2.40 19.97
N ASP A 299 1.04 -2.96 19.39
CA ASP A 299 1.79 -4.10 19.95
C ASP A 299 0.92 -5.33 20.24
N TRP A 300 -0.01 -5.64 19.32
CA TRP A 300 -0.93 -6.78 19.47
C TRP A 300 -0.31 -8.16 19.18
N GLY A 301 0.95 -8.19 18.75
CA GLY A 301 1.58 -9.37 18.19
C GLY A 301 1.18 -9.65 16.74
N TRP A 302 1.98 -10.47 16.09
CA TRP A 302 1.92 -10.68 14.63
C TRP A 302 0.61 -11.33 14.18
N TYR A 303 0.16 -12.37 14.87
CA TYR A 303 -1.07 -13.07 14.51
C TYR A 303 -2.29 -12.16 14.54
N LYS A 304 -2.50 -11.47 15.67
CA LYS A 304 -3.65 -10.59 15.84
C LYS A 304 -3.61 -9.37 14.92
N ALA A 305 -2.42 -8.81 14.69
CA ALA A 305 -2.22 -7.74 13.71
C ALA A 305 -2.54 -8.22 12.29
N GLY A 306 -2.11 -9.43 11.91
CA GLY A 306 -2.46 -10.06 10.63
C GLY A 306 -3.95 -10.30 10.48
N ARG A 307 -4.62 -10.79 11.54
CA ARG A 307 -6.09 -10.98 11.56
C ARG A 307 -6.84 -9.65 11.38
N MET A 308 -6.37 -8.58 12.04
CA MET A 308 -6.95 -7.23 11.88
C MET A 308 -6.82 -6.74 10.43
N GLY A 309 -5.65 -6.96 9.80
CA GLY A 309 -5.44 -6.68 8.37
C GLY A 309 -6.42 -7.46 7.49
N ASN A 310 -6.54 -8.77 7.71
CA ASN A 310 -7.47 -9.62 6.96
C ASN A 310 -8.93 -9.17 7.10
N ALA A 311 -9.36 -8.75 8.29
CA ALA A 311 -10.71 -8.25 8.52
C ALA A 311 -10.99 -6.96 7.73
N CYS A 312 -10.04 -6.01 7.76
CA CYS A 312 -10.15 -4.78 6.98
C CYS A 312 -10.23 -5.08 5.46
N GLY A 313 -9.36 -5.97 4.95
CA GLY A 313 -9.39 -6.41 3.56
C GLY A 313 -10.71 -7.08 3.19
N ALA A 314 -11.22 -7.98 4.04
CA ALA A 314 -12.50 -8.65 3.83
C ALA A 314 -13.69 -7.67 3.77
N ILE A 315 -13.71 -6.64 4.61
CA ILE A 315 -14.77 -5.61 4.56
C ILE A 315 -14.70 -4.80 3.26
N VAL A 316 -13.49 -4.37 2.83
CA VAL A 316 -13.33 -3.54 1.64
C VAL A 316 -13.75 -4.26 0.37
N VAL A 317 -13.46 -5.56 0.22
CA VAL A 317 -13.83 -6.32 -1.00
C VAL A 317 -15.34 -6.52 -1.16
N THR A 318 -16.14 -6.25 -0.14
CA THR A 318 -17.62 -6.23 -0.23
C THR A 318 -18.18 -4.87 -0.67
N LYS A 319 -17.33 -3.86 -0.87
CA LYS A 319 -17.69 -2.48 -1.19
C LYS A 319 -17.15 -2.05 -2.56
N HIS A 320 -17.54 -0.87 -3.01
CA HIS A 320 -17.23 -0.39 -4.36
C HIS A 320 -16.22 0.77 -4.35
N GLY A 321 -15.01 0.55 -3.83
CA GLY A 321 -13.95 1.57 -3.87
C GLY A 321 -12.83 1.36 -2.87
N CYS A 322 -11.89 2.32 -2.83
CA CYS A 322 -10.67 2.29 -2.01
C CYS A 322 -10.81 3.15 -0.75
N ALA A 323 -10.15 4.33 -0.71
CA ALA A 323 -10.06 5.17 0.48
C ALA A 323 -11.43 5.51 1.09
N ASN A 324 -12.42 5.83 0.26
CA ASN A 324 -13.78 6.19 0.69
C ASN A 324 -14.51 5.06 1.42
N PHE A 325 -14.05 3.83 1.28
CA PHE A 325 -14.71 2.63 1.82
C PHE A 325 -13.86 1.87 2.85
N MET A 326 -12.74 2.45 3.28
CA MET A 326 -11.95 1.91 4.38
C MET A 326 -12.82 1.80 5.65
N PRO A 327 -12.77 0.67 6.39
CA PRO A 327 -13.61 0.48 7.56
C PRO A 327 -13.14 1.32 8.75
N THR A 328 -14.08 1.67 9.61
CA THR A 328 -13.80 2.18 10.96
C THR A 328 -13.45 1.03 11.91
N TYR A 329 -12.82 1.35 13.04
CA TYR A 329 -12.53 0.37 14.09
C TYR A 329 -13.81 -0.36 14.56
N GLU A 330 -14.90 0.37 14.75
CA GLU A 330 -16.18 -0.18 15.20
C GLU A 330 -16.76 -1.17 14.16
N GLU A 331 -16.72 -0.80 12.86
CA GLU A 331 -17.16 -1.70 11.78
C GLU A 331 -16.35 -2.99 11.76
N VAL A 332 -15.00 -2.90 11.92
CA VAL A 332 -14.15 -4.10 11.98
C VAL A 332 -14.48 -4.95 13.19
N MET A 333 -14.60 -4.35 14.38
CA MET A 333 -14.88 -5.11 15.60
C MET A 333 -16.27 -5.76 15.57
N THR A 334 -17.26 -5.12 14.97
CA THR A 334 -18.58 -5.71 14.74
C THR A 334 -18.48 -6.87 13.77
N PHE A 335 -17.80 -6.69 12.64
CA PHE A 335 -17.63 -7.73 11.62
C PHE A 335 -16.96 -8.99 12.19
N VAL A 336 -15.86 -8.86 12.93
CA VAL A 336 -15.12 -10.02 13.43
C VAL A 336 -15.86 -10.80 14.51
N GLN A 337 -16.86 -10.19 15.20
CA GLN A 337 -17.66 -10.90 16.21
C GLN A 337 -18.40 -12.11 15.61
N ASP A 338 -18.88 -11.98 14.37
CA ASP A 338 -19.58 -13.06 13.65
C ASP A 338 -18.66 -14.25 13.31
N TYR A 339 -17.34 -14.05 13.40
CA TYR A 339 -16.30 -15.03 13.07
C TYR A 339 -15.44 -15.44 14.27
N GLY A 340 -15.90 -15.19 15.50
CA GLY A 340 -15.19 -15.60 16.72
C GLY A 340 -14.07 -14.67 17.17
N GLY A 341 -13.96 -13.48 16.61
CA GLY A 341 -12.97 -12.47 16.99
C GLY A 341 -11.67 -12.50 16.19
N LEU A 342 -10.66 -11.85 16.74
CA LEU A 342 -9.31 -11.75 16.15
C LEU A 342 -8.31 -12.76 16.70
N GLU A 343 -8.68 -13.51 17.73
CA GLU A 343 -7.80 -14.50 18.40
C GLU A 343 -7.69 -15.81 17.60
#